data_d40538bffc74b5a32ebea5f7fce88350
#
_entry.id   d40538bffc74b5a32ebea5f7fce88350
#
_cell.length_a   1.000
_cell.length_b   1.000
_cell.length_c   1.000
_cell.angle_alpha   90.00
_cell.angle_beta   90.00
_cell.angle_gamma   90.00
#
_symmetry.space_group_name_H-M   'P 1'
#
loop_
_entity.id
_entity.type
_entity.pdbx_description
1 polymer ?
#
loop_
_entity_poly.entity_id
_entity_poly.type
_entity_poly.pdbx_seq_one_letter_code
_entity_poly.pdbx_strand_id
1 'polypeptide(L)' 'MLIKNGFLIDPATKKSGNYDIRIKNGIITEIGNTLSPAPNEQVTDAAG' A
#
# COMPACT_ATOMS: atom_id res chain seq x y z
N MET A 1 -9.09 1.75 2.63
CA MET A 1 -8.27 0.64 3.15
C MET A 1 -6.79 0.94 2.95
N LEU A 2 -6.00 0.73 3.95
CA LEU A 2 -4.55 0.89 3.87
C LEU A 2 -3.88 -0.46 4.09
N ILE A 3 -3.03 -0.86 3.15
CA ILE A 3 -2.23 -2.07 3.28
C ILE A 3 -0.81 -1.65 3.62
N LYS A 4 -0.33 -2.09 4.77
CA LYS A 4 1.02 -1.77 5.24
C LYS A 4 1.98 -2.89 4.87
N ASN A 5 3.19 -2.53 4.46
CA ASN A 5 4.27 -3.49 4.20
C ASN A 5 3.96 -4.52 3.12
N GLY A 6 3.18 -4.13 2.12
CA GLY A 6 2.91 -4.99 0.98
C GLY A 6 4.14 -5.09 0.07
N PHE A 7 4.43 -6.29 -0.42
CA PHE A 7 5.51 -6.46 -1.38
C PHE A 7 4.99 -6.19 -2.79
N LEU A 8 5.58 -5.20 -3.44
CA LEU A 8 5.17 -4.77 -4.77
C LEU A 8 6.26 -5.06 -5.78
N ILE A 9 5.88 -5.66 -6.90
CA ILE A 9 6.76 -5.83 -8.05
C ILE A 9 6.08 -5.16 -9.25
N ASP A 10 6.72 -4.15 -9.83
CA ASP A 10 6.21 -3.46 -10.99
C ASP A 10 7.27 -3.50 -12.09
N PRO A 11 7.15 -4.40 -13.07
CA PRO A 11 8.14 -4.52 -14.13
C PRO A 11 8.16 -3.31 -15.07
N ALA A 12 7.06 -2.58 -15.19
CA ALA A 12 7.01 -1.42 -16.09
C ALA A 12 7.87 -0.26 -15.57
N THR A 13 7.88 -0.03 -14.26
CA THR A 13 8.68 1.02 -13.64
C THR A 13 9.94 0.48 -12.96
N LYS A 14 10.14 -0.84 -12.98
CA LYS A 14 11.23 -1.54 -12.33
C LYS A 14 11.27 -1.30 -10.82
N LYS A 15 10.12 -1.05 -10.21
CA LYS A 15 10.01 -0.90 -8.77
C LYS A 15 9.76 -2.24 -8.14
N SER A 16 10.51 -2.53 -7.08
CA SER A 16 10.26 -3.70 -6.24
C SER A 16 10.61 -3.35 -4.81
N GLY A 17 9.88 -3.91 -3.87
CA GLY A 17 10.12 -3.70 -2.46
C GLY A 17 8.85 -3.64 -1.65
N ASN A 18 8.98 -3.27 -0.39
CA ASN A 18 7.86 -3.15 0.52
C ASN A 18 7.29 -1.74 0.46
N TYR A 19 6.02 -1.63 0.16
CA TYR A 19 5.32 -0.36 0.06
C TYR A 19 4.02 -0.42 0.83
N ASP A 20 3.58 0.74 1.29
CA ASP A 20 2.23 0.91 1.79
C ASP A 20 1.33 1.30 0.63
N ILE A 21 0.14 0.70 0.57
CA ILE A 21 -0.78 0.87 -0.55
C ILE A 21 -2.13 1.27 0.00
N ARG A 22 -2.67 2.38 -0.49
CA ARG A 22 -4.01 2.81 -0.12
C ARG A 22 -4.98 2.51 -1.25
N ILE A 23 -6.06 1.83 -0.90
CA ILE A 23 -7.11 1.44 -1.84
C ILE A 23 -8.42 2.10 -1.42
N LYS A 24 -9.09 2.71 -2.38
CA LYS A 24 -10.38 3.35 -2.14
C LYS A 24 -11.30 2.99 -3.29
N ASN A 25 -12.49 2.46 -2.96
CA ASN A 25 -13.48 2.03 -3.95
C ASN A 25 -12.92 1.03 -4.97
N GLY A 26 -12.04 0.13 -4.51
CA GLY A 26 -11.43 -0.87 -5.38
C GLY A 26 -10.31 -0.35 -6.26
N ILE A 27 -9.86 0.90 -6.04
CA ILE A 27 -8.83 1.54 -6.85
C ILE A 27 -7.66 1.92 -5.94
N ILE A 28 -6.43 1.64 -6.41
CA ILE A 28 -5.23 2.08 -5.71
C ILE A 28 -5.10 3.60 -5.89
N THR A 29 -5.14 4.33 -4.77
CA THR A 29 -5.07 5.79 -4.80
C THR A 29 -3.71 6.33 -4.38
N GLU A 30 -2.95 5.58 -3.59
CA GLU A 30 -1.62 6.00 -3.14
C GLU A 30 -0.71 4.79 -2.98
N ILE A 31 0.56 4.97 -3.29
CA ILE A 31 1.62 4.01 -3.02
C ILE A 31 2.79 4.80 -2.46
N GLY A 32 3.34 4.37 -1.33
CA GLY A 32 4.47 5.05 -0.72
C GLY A 32 5.21 4.17 0.27
N ASN A 33 6.35 4.66 0.75
CA ASN A 33 7.16 3.91 1.70
C ASN A 33 6.57 3.93 3.10
N THR A 34 5.90 5.02 3.47
CA THR A 34 5.28 5.16 4.78
C THR A 34 4.03 6.01 4.63
N LEU A 35 2.87 5.38 4.67
CA LEU A 35 1.60 6.08 4.63
C LEU A 35 0.96 6.05 6.01
N SER A 36 0.39 7.18 6.42
CA SER A 36 -0.30 7.28 7.69
C SER A 36 -1.77 6.92 7.53
N PRO A 37 -2.33 6.08 8.40
CA PRO A 37 -3.76 5.77 8.33
C PRO A 37 -4.61 7.02 8.58
N ALA A 38 -5.69 7.16 7.81
CA ALA A 38 -6.69 8.16 8.08
C ALA A 38 -7.56 7.73 9.26
N PRO A 39 -8.26 8.67 9.94
CA PRO A 39 -9.21 8.29 10.98
C PRO A 39 -10.23 7.30 10.44
N ASN A 40 -10.48 6.23 11.19
CA ASN A 40 -11.42 5.16 10.85
C ASN A 40 -11.04 4.36 9.59
N GLU A 41 -9.84 4.52 9.10
CA GLU A 41 -9.38 3.73 7.96
C GLU A 41 -9.02 2.32 8.40
N GLN A 42 -9.49 1.32 7.64
CA GLN A 42 -9.10 -0.07 7.88
C GLN A 42 -7.65 -0.26 7.46
N VAL A 43 -6.86 -0.85 8.34
CA VAL A 43 -5.43 -1.10 8.10
C VAL A 43 -5.19 -2.59 8.13
N THR A 44 -4.48 -3.08 7.12
CA THR A 44 -4.05 -4.47 7.04
C THR A 44 -2.53 -4.49 6.90
N ASP A 45 -1.86 -5.26 7.76
CA ASP A 45 -0.42 -5.44 7.67
C ASP A 45 -0.13 -6.72 6.87
N ALA A 46 0.49 -6.55 5.72
CA ALA A 46 0.80 -7.66 4.82
C ALA A 46 2.19 -8.24 5.05
N ALA A 47 2.93 -7.76 6.05
CA ALA A 47 4.25 -8.29 6.39
C ALA A 47 4.11 -9.69 7.01
N GLY A 48 4.84 -10.62 6.50
CA GLY A 48 4.85 -11.96 7.10
C GLY A 48 4.54 -13.05 6.19
#